data_84a3b3388180dcdd275bc9d4212afa4f
#
_entry.id   84a3b3388180dcdd275bc9d4212afa4f
#
_cell.length_a   1.000
_cell.length_b   1.000
_cell.length_c   1.000
_cell.angle_alpha   90.00
_cell.angle_beta   90.00
_cell.angle_gamma   90.00
#
_symmetry.space_group_name_H-M   'P 1'
#
loop_
_entity.id
_entity.type
_entity.pdbx_description
1 polymer ?
#
loop_
_entity_poly.entity_id
_entity_poly.type
_entity_poly.pdbx_seq_one_letter_code
_entity_poly.pdbx_strand_id
1 'polypeptide(L)'
;MGKMKGISDEQFNAAKAEIQRLNPKPGSAWKGTLLEQNQEIVIPDFIVERQDEKLVVSLNNSDIPPLHVSTDYTYMLEAYTHTTSKKQQEDGKEIKKYVDNARTFIDAIRQRNETMLRSMQALVKFQREFFLQGDSMYLKPMVLKDIADPTGYDVSTISRTFNNKYVETEFGIFPLKYF
;
A
#
# COMPACT_ATOMS: atom_id res chain seq x y z
N MET A 1 19.54 -31.42 -50.26
CA MET A 1 20.40 -31.15 -49.09
C MET A 1 21.83 -31.12 -49.53
N GLY A 2 22.44 -29.96 -49.59
CA GLY A 2 23.83 -29.81 -50.08
C GLY A 2 24.82 -30.31 -49.03
N LYS A 3 25.63 -31.32 -49.38
CA LYS A 3 26.78 -31.71 -48.56
C LYS A 3 27.79 -30.57 -48.49
N MET A 4 27.96 -29.97 -47.32
CA MET A 4 29.06 -29.06 -47.07
C MET A 4 30.35 -29.88 -47.14
N LYS A 5 31.23 -29.50 -48.10
CA LYS A 5 32.53 -30.13 -48.27
C LYS A 5 33.41 -29.83 -47.05
N GLY A 6 33.78 -30.88 -46.29
CA GLY A 6 34.80 -30.82 -45.25
C GLY A 6 34.33 -31.03 -43.79
N ILE A 7 33.08 -31.35 -43.56
CA ILE A 7 32.56 -31.61 -42.18
C ILE A 7 32.07 -33.07 -42.13
N SER A 8 32.52 -33.87 -41.15
CA SER A 8 32.03 -35.20 -40.95
C SER A 8 30.58 -35.18 -40.37
N ASP A 9 29.80 -36.25 -40.65
CA ASP A 9 28.42 -36.35 -40.16
C ASP A 9 28.34 -36.31 -38.62
N GLU A 10 29.38 -36.78 -37.93
CA GLU A 10 29.49 -36.68 -36.47
C GLU A 10 29.68 -35.22 -35.99
N GLN A 11 30.55 -34.47 -36.66
CA GLN A 11 30.75 -33.06 -36.39
C GLN A 11 29.50 -32.20 -36.66
N PHE A 12 28.76 -32.56 -37.72
CA PHE A 12 27.49 -31.91 -38.03
C PHE A 12 26.43 -32.18 -36.98
N ASN A 13 26.31 -33.42 -36.50
CA ASN A 13 25.36 -33.77 -35.46
C ASN A 13 25.71 -33.17 -34.11
N ALA A 14 27.01 -33.07 -33.77
CA ALA A 14 27.48 -32.40 -32.57
C ALA A 14 27.19 -30.89 -32.61
N ALA A 15 27.47 -30.21 -33.72
CA ALA A 15 27.15 -28.81 -33.90
C ALA A 15 25.64 -28.53 -33.85
N LYS A 16 24.82 -29.42 -34.44
CA LYS A 16 23.37 -29.33 -34.38
C LYS A 16 22.86 -29.43 -32.93
N ALA A 17 23.40 -30.37 -32.17
CA ALA A 17 23.01 -30.55 -30.77
C ALA A 17 23.39 -29.33 -29.92
N GLU A 18 24.55 -28.73 -30.21
CA GLU A 18 25.00 -27.51 -29.52
C GLU A 18 24.11 -26.31 -29.85
N ILE A 19 23.77 -26.12 -31.14
CA ILE A 19 22.83 -25.07 -31.57
C ILE A 19 21.44 -25.26 -30.94
N GLN A 20 20.96 -26.48 -30.78
CA GLN A 20 19.68 -26.76 -30.14
C GLN A 20 19.67 -26.43 -28.62
N ARG A 21 20.83 -26.44 -27.98
CA ARG A 21 20.99 -26.03 -26.57
C ARG A 21 21.01 -24.51 -26.40
N LEU A 22 21.34 -23.77 -27.44
CA LEU A 22 21.37 -22.31 -27.37
C LEU A 22 19.96 -21.74 -27.22
N ASN A 23 19.85 -20.65 -26.45
CA ASN A 23 18.59 -19.96 -26.31
C ASN A 23 18.12 -19.39 -27.66
N PRO A 24 16.94 -19.79 -28.19
CA PRO A 24 16.43 -19.30 -29.47
C PRO A 24 16.15 -17.77 -29.48
N LYS A 25 16.11 -17.16 -28.32
CA LYS A 25 15.92 -15.71 -28.15
C LYS A 25 17.03 -15.13 -27.27
N PRO A 26 18.25 -14.90 -27.77
CA PRO A 26 19.37 -14.44 -26.96
C PRO A 26 19.13 -13.07 -26.31
N GLY A 27 18.23 -12.24 -26.85
CA GLY A 27 17.82 -10.98 -26.23
C GLY A 27 16.82 -11.13 -25.09
N SER A 28 16.27 -12.33 -24.82
CA SER A 28 15.32 -12.53 -23.74
C SER A 28 15.96 -12.43 -22.34
N ALA A 29 17.23 -12.85 -22.23
CA ALA A 29 17.99 -12.67 -21.00
C ALA A 29 18.18 -11.19 -20.63
N TRP A 30 18.38 -10.33 -21.62
CA TRP A 30 18.50 -8.87 -21.44
C TRP A 30 17.15 -8.22 -21.11
N LYS A 31 16.06 -8.72 -21.69
CA LYS A 31 14.71 -8.28 -21.31
C LYS A 31 14.35 -8.69 -19.89
N GLY A 32 14.79 -9.86 -19.43
CA GLY A 32 14.63 -10.29 -18.04
C GLY A 32 15.31 -9.32 -17.08
N THR A 33 16.55 -8.94 -17.35
CA THR A 33 17.29 -7.98 -16.50
C THR A 33 16.69 -6.56 -16.53
N LEU A 34 16.12 -6.14 -17.69
CA LEU A 34 15.46 -4.84 -17.80
C LEU A 34 14.01 -4.86 -17.24
N LEU A 35 13.36 -6.02 -17.23
CA LEU A 35 12.04 -6.19 -16.60
C LEU A 35 12.16 -6.42 -15.09
N GLU A 36 13.27 -6.99 -14.62
CA GLU A 36 13.60 -7.07 -13.19
C GLU A 36 14.03 -5.70 -12.65
N GLN A 37 14.55 -4.79 -13.47
CA GLN A 37 14.77 -3.39 -13.13
C GLN A 37 13.49 -2.54 -13.12
N ASN A 38 12.41 -2.99 -13.77
CA ASN A 38 11.06 -2.53 -13.49
C ASN A 38 10.52 -3.30 -12.26
N GLN A 39 11.24 -3.26 -11.15
CA GLN A 39 10.62 -3.49 -9.86
C GLN A 39 9.49 -2.48 -9.78
N GLU A 40 8.26 -2.96 -9.77
CA GLU A 40 7.10 -2.13 -9.47
C GLU A 40 7.46 -1.34 -8.22
N ILE A 41 7.61 -0.04 -8.36
CA ILE A 41 7.90 0.83 -7.22
C ILE A 41 6.68 0.74 -6.33
N VAL A 42 6.77 -0.10 -5.32
CA VAL A 42 5.71 -0.25 -4.33
C VAL A 42 5.84 0.89 -3.34
N ILE A 43 4.86 1.79 -3.35
CA ILE A 43 4.75 2.84 -2.34
C ILE A 43 4.11 2.20 -1.11
N PRO A 44 4.81 2.15 0.05
CA PRO A 44 4.27 1.58 1.26
C PRO A 44 3.16 2.47 1.83
N ASP A 45 2.13 1.86 2.42
CA ASP A 45 1.05 2.58 3.12
C ASP A 45 1.41 2.87 4.58
N PHE A 46 2.27 2.03 5.16
CA PHE A 46 2.69 2.11 6.54
C PHE A 46 4.22 2.14 6.63
N ILE A 47 4.72 2.87 7.60
CA ILE A 47 6.14 2.93 7.92
C ILE A 47 6.29 2.50 9.38
N VAL A 48 7.17 1.53 9.63
CA VAL A 48 7.51 1.06 10.97
C VAL A 48 8.98 1.35 11.22
N GLU A 49 9.23 2.27 12.11
CA GLU A 49 10.57 2.69 12.52
C GLU A 49 10.88 2.21 13.92
N ARG A 50 12.14 1.88 14.14
CA ARG A 50 12.64 1.58 15.47
C ARG A 50 13.21 2.85 16.09
N GLN A 51 12.59 3.30 17.18
CA GLN A 51 13.11 4.38 18.00
C GLN A 51 13.53 3.82 19.37
N ASP A 52 14.82 3.67 19.56
CA ASP A 52 15.41 2.97 20.72
C ASP A 52 14.90 1.53 20.82
N GLU A 53 14.10 1.23 21.82
CA GLU A 53 13.48 -0.10 22.04
C GLU A 53 12.00 -0.15 21.63
N LYS A 54 11.47 0.94 21.12
CA LYS A 54 10.05 1.06 20.73
C LYS A 54 9.92 1.03 19.22
N LEU A 55 8.89 0.33 18.75
CA LEU A 55 8.46 0.35 17.36
C LEU A 55 7.39 1.43 17.20
N VAL A 56 7.68 2.42 16.36
CA VAL A 56 6.76 3.51 16.04
C VAL A 56 6.14 3.23 14.69
N VAL A 57 4.82 3.24 14.64
CA VAL A 57 4.03 3.02 13.43
C VAL A 57 3.49 4.35 12.95
N SER A 58 3.75 4.68 11.71
CA SER A 58 3.18 5.85 11.03
C SER A 58 2.51 5.45 9.72
N LEU A 59 1.58 6.30 9.27
CA LEU A 59 0.96 6.17 7.95
C LEU A 59 1.76 7.01 6.96
N ASN A 60 2.01 6.44 5.79
CA ASN A 60 2.56 7.19 4.68
C ASN A 60 1.44 8.00 4.01
N ASN A 61 1.16 9.17 4.57
CA ASN A 61 0.15 10.10 4.06
C ASN A 61 0.76 11.22 3.21
N SER A 62 1.93 10.99 2.60
CA SER A 62 2.68 12.01 1.85
C SER A 62 1.85 12.72 0.77
N ASP A 63 0.84 12.04 0.23
CA ASP A 63 0.02 12.55 -0.87
C ASP A 63 -1.26 13.29 -0.43
N ILE A 64 -1.61 13.23 0.88
CA ILE A 64 -2.85 13.84 1.39
C ILE A 64 -2.48 15.03 2.29
N PRO A 65 -2.68 16.27 1.81
CA PRO A 65 -2.47 17.45 2.65
C PRO A 65 -3.48 17.47 3.81
N PRO A 66 -3.22 18.21 4.89
CA PRO A 66 -4.16 18.38 5.98
C PRO A 66 -5.47 19.00 5.45
N LEU A 67 -6.55 18.24 5.55
CA LEU A 67 -7.86 18.66 5.07
C LEU A 67 -8.56 19.51 6.12
N HIS A 68 -9.09 20.65 5.69
CA HIS A 68 -9.92 21.54 6.50
C HIS A 68 -11.05 22.13 5.65
N VAL A 69 -12.13 22.51 6.31
CA VAL A 69 -13.20 23.26 5.64
C VAL A 69 -12.72 24.70 5.43
N SER A 70 -12.94 25.24 4.22
CA SER A 70 -12.56 26.63 3.93
C SER A 70 -13.25 27.59 4.89
N THR A 71 -12.46 28.52 5.44
CA THR A 71 -12.94 29.57 6.33
C THR A 71 -13.99 30.45 5.70
N ASP A 72 -13.88 30.69 4.39
CA ASP A 72 -14.85 31.54 3.67
C ASP A 72 -16.27 30.97 3.70
N TYR A 73 -16.41 29.64 3.53
CA TYR A 73 -17.71 28.97 3.64
C TYR A 73 -18.25 28.98 5.08
N THR A 74 -17.40 28.91 6.08
CA THR A 74 -17.83 29.02 7.49
C THR A 74 -18.31 30.42 7.81
N TYR A 75 -17.62 31.45 7.36
CA TYR A 75 -18.08 32.86 7.48
C TYR A 75 -19.37 33.13 6.73
N MET A 76 -19.50 32.62 5.51
CA MET A 76 -20.76 32.71 4.76
C MET A 76 -21.92 32.06 5.49
N LEU A 77 -21.71 30.86 6.07
CA LEU A 77 -22.73 30.18 6.83
C LEU A 77 -23.17 30.99 8.04
N GLU A 78 -22.24 31.57 8.78
CA GLU A 78 -22.53 32.45 9.93
C GLU A 78 -23.32 33.71 9.48
N ALA A 79 -22.92 34.35 8.39
CA ALA A 79 -23.60 35.52 7.86
C ALA A 79 -25.07 35.21 7.45
N TYR A 80 -25.32 34.06 6.85
CA TYR A 80 -26.67 33.67 6.39
C TYR A 80 -27.56 33.15 7.53
N THR A 81 -27.01 32.66 8.63
CA THR A 81 -27.81 32.22 9.79
C THR A 81 -28.52 33.38 10.51
N HIS A 82 -28.00 34.61 10.37
CA HIS A 82 -28.55 35.81 11.00
C HIS A 82 -29.46 36.64 10.09
N THR A 83 -29.74 36.17 8.86
CA THR A 83 -30.47 36.93 7.87
C THR A 83 -31.98 36.61 7.85
N THR A 84 -32.80 37.64 7.71
CA THR A 84 -34.26 37.54 7.72
C THR A 84 -34.89 37.32 6.30
N SER A 85 -34.10 37.46 5.23
CA SER A 85 -34.54 37.30 3.85
C SER A 85 -34.74 35.85 3.46
N LYS A 86 -35.91 35.47 2.94
CA LYS A 86 -36.24 34.10 2.50
C LYS A 86 -35.22 33.52 1.47
N LYS A 87 -34.79 34.32 0.49
CA LYS A 87 -33.81 33.89 -0.52
C LYS A 87 -32.46 33.57 0.10
N GLN A 88 -31.99 34.40 1.00
CA GLN A 88 -30.73 34.19 1.69
C GLN A 88 -30.79 33.02 2.70
N GLN A 89 -31.97 32.69 3.23
CA GLN A 89 -32.19 31.47 4.03
C GLN A 89 -32.10 30.18 3.19
N GLU A 90 -32.54 30.21 1.93
CA GLU A 90 -32.39 29.10 0.99
C GLU A 90 -30.94 28.90 0.59
N ASP A 91 -30.25 29.97 0.22
CA ASP A 91 -28.81 29.98 -0.06
C ASP A 91 -27.98 29.46 1.17
N GLY A 92 -28.35 29.91 2.37
CA GLY A 92 -27.74 29.44 3.62
C GLY A 92 -27.92 27.94 3.90
N LYS A 93 -29.08 27.38 3.53
CA LYS A 93 -29.32 25.92 3.64
C LYS A 93 -28.43 25.13 2.68
N GLU A 94 -28.24 25.61 1.46
CA GLU A 94 -27.34 24.97 0.50
C GLU A 94 -25.88 25.01 0.97
N ILE A 95 -25.42 26.18 1.42
CA ILE A 95 -24.06 26.33 1.96
C ILE A 95 -23.85 25.41 3.16
N LYS A 96 -24.83 25.34 4.07
CA LYS A 96 -24.80 24.42 5.20
C LYS A 96 -24.62 22.97 4.75
N LYS A 97 -25.37 22.53 3.74
CA LYS A 97 -25.26 21.19 3.17
C LYS A 97 -23.85 20.89 2.63
N TYR A 98 -23.23 21.86 1.93
CA TYR A 98 -21.86 21.69 1.44
C TYR A 98 -20.84 21.60 2.60
N VAL A 99 -20.97 22.45 3.60
CA VAL A 99 -20.10 22.43 4.78
C VAL A 99 -20.26 21.12 5.57
N ASP A 100 -21.48 20.65 5.76
CA ASP A 100 -21.74 19.40 6.47
C ASP A 100 -21.22 18.18 5.68
N ASN A 101 -21.38 18.17 4.36
CA ASN A 101 -20.80 17.13 3.50
C ASN A 101 -19.25 17.13 3.56
N ALA A 102 -18.63 18.30 3.52
CA ALA A 102 -17.18 18.43 3.64
C ALA A 102 -16.68 17.94 5.00
N ARG A 103 -17.36 18.29 6.09
CA ARG A 103 -17.05 17.78 7.44
C ARG A 103 -17.16 16.26 7.50
N THR A 104 -18.26 15.70 7.00
CA THR A 104 -18.48 14.25 6.97
C THR A 104 -17.37 13.54 6.20
N PHE A 105 -16.94 14.11 5.07
CA PHE A 105 -15.85 13.55 4.28
C PHE A 105 -14.51 13.59 5.03
N ILE A 106 -14.18 14.72 5.67
CA ILE A 106 -12.97 14.85 6.49
C ILE A 106 -12.96 13.85 7.64
N ASP A 107 -14.09 13.71 8.32
CA ASP A 107 -14.23 12.79 9.45
C ASP A 107 -14.13 11.33 8.99
N ALA A 108 -14.67 10.98 7.82
CA ALA A 108 -14.50 9.65 7.24
C ALA A 108 -13.01 9.32 6.94
N ILE A 109 -12.25 10.29 6.42
CA ILE A 109 -10.81 10.11 6.19
C ILE A 109 -10.06 9.95 7.52
N ARG A 110 -10.37 10.75 8.53
CA ARG A 110 -9.77 10.63 9.86
C ARG A 110 -10.05 9.26 10.47
N GLN A 111 -11.29 8.81 10.42
CA GLN A 111 -11.69 7.50 10.93
C GLN A 111 -10.98 6.36 10.19
N ARG A 112 -10.86 6.47 8.86
CA ARG A 112 -10.09 5.51 8.05
C ARG A 112 -8.64 5.44 8.53
N ASN A 113 -7.97 6.58 8.67
CA ASN A 113 -6.59 6.64 9.09
C ASN A 113 -6.38 6.10 10.51
N GLU A 114 -7.29 6.40 11.42
CA GLU A 114 -7.27 5.86 12.78
C GLU A 114 -7.46 4.33 12.79
N THR A 115 -8.38 3.80 12.00
CA THR A 115 -8.60 2.35 11.85
C THR A 115 -7.35 1.67 11.29
N MET A 116 -6.73 2.24 10.26
CA MET A 116 -5.49 1.74 9.68
C MET A 116 -4.36 1.72 10.70
N LEU A 117 -4.16 2.84 11.40
CA LEU A 117 -3.08 2.97 12.38
C LEU A 117 -3.24 1.99 13.55
N ARG A 118 -4.45 1.92 14.13
CA ARG A 118 -4.74 0.99 15.24
C ARG A 118 -4.57 -0.48 14.82
N SER A 119 -5.02 -0.84 13.61
CA SER A 119 -4.86 -2.19 13.09
C SER A 119 -3.39 -2.55 12.90
N MET A 120 -2.59 -1.63 12.34
CA MET A 120 -1.16 -1.84 12.16
C MET A 120 -0.39 -1.89 13.48
N GLN A 121 -0.74 -1.04 14.45
CA GLN A 121 -0.16 -1.11 15.80
C GLN A 121 -0.42 -2.45 16.48
N ALA A 122 -1.61 -3.03 16.33
CA ALA A 122 -1.94 -4.35 16.85
C ALA A 122 -1.11 -5.44 16.17
N LEU A 123 -0.93 -5.36 14.84
CA LEU A 123 -0.06 -6.28 14.09
C LEU A 123 1.39 -6.19 14.57
N VAL A 124 1.95 -4.99 14.65
CA VAL A 124 3.34 -4.78 15.13
C VAL A 124 3.52 -5.27 16.55
N LYS A 125 2.53 -5.09 17.42
CA LYS A 125 2.55 -5.62 18.79
C LYS A 125 2.55 -7.15 18.81
N PHE A 126 1.75 -7.80 17.93
CA PHE A 126 1.67 -9.25 17.84
C PHE A 126 2.96 -9.85 17.26
N GLN A 127 3.50 -9.26 16.19
CA GLN A 127 4.70 -9.70 15.47
C GLN A 127 5.97 -8.96 15.93
N ARG A 128 6.01 -8.48 17.17
CA ARG A 128 7.07 -7.60 17.68
C ARG A 128 8.48 -8.16 17.42
N GLU A 129 8.67 -9.46 17.59
CA GLU A 129 9.97 -10.09 17.44
C GLU A 129 10.47 -10.05 16.00
N PHE A 130 9.58 -10.26 15.03
CA PHE A 130 9.89 -10.11 13.61
C PHE A 130 10.32 -8.67 13.29
N PHE A 131 9.57 -7.66 13.76
CA PHE A 131 9.90 -6.25 13.49
C PHE A 131 11.18 -5.76 14.18
N LEU A 132 11.68 -6.48 15.18
CA LEU A 132 12.94 -6.17 15.84
C LEU A 132 14.14 -6.90 15.22
N GLN A 133 13.96 -8.12 14.73
CA GLN A 133 15.03 -9.01 14.27
C GLN A 133 15.14 -9.07 12.74
N GLY A 134 14.05 -8.87 12.02
CA GLY A 134 13.98 -8.96 10.56
C GLY A 134 14.03 -10.36 9.98
N ASP A 135 14.11 -11.40 10.80
CA ASP A 135 14.21 -12.78 10.33
C ASP A 135 12.83 -13.47 10.36
N SER A 136 12.51 -14.15 9.27
CA SER A 136 11.27 -14.94 9.11
C SER A 136 11.08 -16.04 10.17
N MET A 137 12.17 -16.49 10.83
CA MET A 137 12.09 -17.45 11.92
C MET A 137 11.31 -16.92 13.14
N TYR A 138 11.24 -15.60 13.32
CA TYR A 138 10.50 -14.97 14.42
C TYR A 138 9.06 -14.64 14.07
N LEU A 139 8.62 -14.99 12.84
CA LEU A 139 7.25 -14.77 12.41
C LEU A 139 6.31 -15.73 13.15
N LYS A 140 5.36 -15.18 13.90
CA LYS A 140 4.33 -15.96 14.59
C LYS A 140 3.15 -16.22 13.66
N PRO A 141 2.63 -17.45 13.58
CA PRO A 141 1.41 -17.70 12.83
C PRO A 141 0.27 -16.85 13.39
N MET A 142 -0.43 -16.13 12.50
CA MET A 142 -1.45 -15.16 12.86
C MET A 142 -2.71 -15.34 12.01
N VAL A 143 -3.86 -15.10 12.60
CA VAL A 143 -5.13 -14.99 11.90
C VAL A 143 -5.70 -13.58 12.10
N LEU A 144 -6.54 -13.13 11.17
CA LEU A 144 -7.13 -11.78 11.25
C LEU A 144 -7.89 -11.52 12.55
N LYS A 145 -8.39 -12.57 13.20
CA LYS A 145 -9.07 -12.48 14.49
C LYS A 145 -8.14 -12.00 15.60
N ASP A 146 -6.87 -12.39 15.58
CA ASP A 146 -5.87 -11.98 16.58
C ASP A 146 -5.64 -10.46 16.57
N ILE A 147 -5.92 -9.80 15.44
CA ILE A 147 -5.86 -8.34 15.30
C ILE A 147 -7.24 -7.71 15.57
N ALA A 148 -8.33 -8.38 15.19
CA ALA A 148 -9.68 -7.88 15.38
C ALA A 148 -10.04 -7.77 16.87
N ASP A 149 -9.77 -8.82 17.65
CA ASP A 149 -10.10 -8.89 19.08
C ASP A 149 -9.49 -7.73 19.90
N PRO A 150 -8.18 -7.43 19.85
CA PRO A 150 -7.60 -6.34 20.62
C PRO A 150 -7.93 -4.93 20.09
N THR A 151 -8.33 -4.80 18.81
CA THR A 151 -8.69 -3.51 18.23
C THR A 151 -10.16 -3.18 18.38
N GLY A 152 -11.01 -4.20 18.64
CA GLY A 152 -12.47 -4.08 18.70
C GLY A 152 -13.12 -3.88 17.33
N TYR A 153 -12.37 -4.11 16.25
CA TYR A 153 -12.89 -4.03 14.88
C TYR A 153 -13.37 -5.41 14.40
N ASP A 154 -14.30 -5.39 13.45
CA ASP A 154 -14.75 -6.61 12.79
C ASP A 154 -13.63 -7.21 11.91
N VAL A 155 -13.56 -8.54 11.84
CA VAL A 155 -12.58 -9.26 10.99
C VAL A 155 -12.66 -8.81 9.53
N SER A 156 -13.86 -8.51 9.04
CA SER A 156 -14.07 -7.98 7.68
C SER A 156 -13.43 -6.60 7.49
N THR A 157 -13.45 -5.75 8.52
CA THR A 157 -12.81 -4.43 8.51
C THR A 157 -11.29 -4.56 8.47
N ILE A 158 -10.72 -5.45 9.30
CA ILE A 158 -9.27 -5.73 9.28
C ILE A 158 -8.84 -6.29 7.92
N SER A 159 -9.60 -7.25 7.38
CA SER A 159 -9.32 -7.83 6.05
C SER A 159 -9.29 -6.77 4.95
N ARG A 160 -10.25 -5.84 4.92
CA ARG A 160 -10.27 -4.73 3.96
C ARG A 160 -9.13 -3.75 4.18
N THR A 161 -8.75 -3.52 5.44
CA THR A 161 -7.66 -2.61 5.81
C THR A 161 -6.30 -3.16 5.34
N PHE A 162 -6.09 -4.48 5.41
CA PHE A 162 -4.82 -5.11 5.07
C PHE A 162 -4.71 -5.54 3.61
N ASN A 163 -5.83 -5.58 2.88
CA ASN A 163 -5.83 -6.01 1.50
C ASN A 163 -5.07 -5.02 0.60
N ASN A 164 -4.11 -5.52 -0.17
CA ASN A 164 -3.25 -4.76 -1.09
C ASN A 164 -2.53 -3.57 -0.42
N LYS A 165 -2.09 -3.76 0.83
CA LYS A 165 -1.34 -2.79 1.61
C LYS A 165 0.05 -3.30 1.91
N TYR A 166 1.00 -2.37 1.99
CA TYR A 166 2.41 -2.64 2.21
C TYR A 166 2.93 -1.85 3.40
N VAL A 167 3.89 -2.45 4.09
CA VAL A 167 4.60 -1.82 5.20
C VAL A 167 6.09 -1.75 4.87
N GLU A 168 6.66 -0.59 5.09
CA GLU A 168 8.10 -0.35 5.08
C GLU A 168 8.67 -0.59 6.48
N THR A 169 9.76 -1.31 6.52
CA THR A 169 10.50 -1.64 7.75
C THR A 169 11.99 -1.41 7.49
N GLU A 170 12.83 -1.42 8.52
CA GLU A 170 14.30 -1.37 8.38
C GLU A 170 14.85 -2.52 7.51
N PHE A 171 14.10 -3.63 7.38
CA PHE A 171 14.51 -4.83 6.64
C PHE A 171 13.97 -4.90 5.20
N GLY A 172 13.10 -3.96 4.82
CA GLY A 172 12.48 -3.90 3.49
C GLY A 172 10.98 -3.65 3.51
N ILE A 173 10.37 -3.71 2.32
CA ILE A 173 8.94 -3.51 2.12
C ILE A 173 8.25 -4.87 2.04
N PHE A 174 7.26 -5.09 2.89
CA PHE A 174 6.49 -6.33 2.96
C PHE A 174 5.01 -6.08 2.70
N PRO A 175 4.34 -6.95 1.93
CA PRO A 175 2.88 -6.91 1.86
C PRO A 175 2.28 -7.34 3.21
N LEU A 176 1.19 -6.70 3.67
CA LEU A 176 0.58 -7.07 4.95
C LEU A 176 0.02 -8.50 4.98
N LYS A 177 -0.18 -9.11 3.82
CA LYS A 177 -0.55 -10.53 3.70
C LYS A 177 0.58 -11.50 4.03
N TYR A 178 1.80 -11.00 4.18
CA TYR A 178 2.97 -11.82 4.54
C TYR A 178 2.89 -12.28 6.00
N PHE A 179 2.23 -11.53 6.84
CA PHE A 179 2.05 -11.78 8.26
C PHE A 179 0.79 -12.61 8.51
#